data_09b62dcaeab764108d40c2afd494c16b
#
_entry.id   09b62dcaeab764108d40c2afd494c16b
#
_cell.length_a   1.000
_cell.length_b   1.000
_cell.length_c   1.000
_cell.angle_alpha   90.00
_cell.angle_beta   90.00
_cell.angle_gamma   90.00
#
_symmetry.space_group_name_H-M   'P 1'
#
loop_
_entity.id
_entity.type
_entity.pdbx_description
1 polymer ?
#
loop_
_entity_poly.entity_id
_entity_poly.type
_entity_poly.pdbx_seq_one_letter_code
_entity_poly.pdbx_strand_id
1 'polypeptide(L)'
;MQRLVTAALIFLVMTTKSLFAQDNTVWVQIEAQPTLSQALDRARAYAGQLQDVNGFVMPGGWYAVALGPYLRDDAEQVLRVYRAEGSIPRDSFIAYSSNFESQFWPVGTAGVTTPAAPPATETAPKPEPQPVAEPEIRQPDETIREARASEAALTRDEKKDLQRLLQWAGFYNSSIDGSYGRGTRASMSAWQEANGYEPTGVMTTGQRAELLAQYNAILNGLDLQTTADSRMGIEMKLPLGAVKFDKYEAPFAHFTATGSVPQARVLLISQTGDRNTLYGLYDIMQTLEIVPLDGPRNLDGDSFKLVGEGAQVVSHTQATLKDGQIKGFTLIWPTGDEERRTRLLGEMQSSFARIDGVLDPAAGSNLEQRVDLVAGLDIRQPKLSRSGFFVDSKGTV
;
A
#
# COMPACT_ATOMS: atom_id res chain seq x y z
N MET A 1 -66.50 -5.20 22.82
CA MET A 1 -65.76 -4.98 21.57
C MET A 1 -64.44 -4.18 21.79
N GLN A 2 -63.68 -4.52 22.85
CA GLN A 2 -62.51 -3.71 23.24
C GLN A 2 -61.24 -4.56 23.53
N ARG A 3 -61.22 -5.79 23.04
CA ARG A 3 -60.09 -6.72 23.23
C ARG A 3 -59.42 -7.22 21.94
N LEU A 4 -59.83 -6.69 20.77
CA LEU A 4 -59.31 -7.10 19.44
C LEU A 4 -58.43 -6.03 18.77
N VAL A 5 -58.30 -4.83 19.36
CA VAL A 5 -57.49 -3.74 18.78
C VAL A 5 -56.06 -3.72 19.34
N THR A 6 -55.81 -4.36 20.49
CA THR A 6 -54.49 -4.34 21.15
C THR A 6 -53.52 -5.41 20.63
N ALA A 7 -54.01 -6.41 19.87
CA ALA A 7 -53.14 -7.47 19.31
C ALA A 7 -52.55 -7.12 17.93
N ALA A 8 -53.07 -6.13 17.21
CA ALA A 8 -52.59 -5.74 15.88
C ALA A 8 -51.44 -4.71 15.94
N LEU A 9 -51.21 -4.05 17.08
CA LEU A 9 -50.17 -3.03 17.21
C LEU A 9 -48.82 -3.57 17.70
N ILE A 10 -48.76 -4.82 18.20
CA ILE A 10 -47.53 -5.45 18.66
C ILE A 10 -46.81 -6.19 17.52
N PHE A 11 -47.46 -6.46 16.40
CA PHE A 11 -46.87 -7.18 15.26
C PHE A 11 -46.16 -6.27 14.22
N LEU A 12 -46.25 -4.95 14.36
CA LEU A 12 -45.68 -3.98 13.41
C LEU A 12 -44.32 -3.39 13.86
N VAL A 13 -43.80 -3.79 15.02
CA VAL A 13 -42.50 -3.28 15.54
C VAL A 13 -41.34 -4.26 15.40
N MET A 14 -41.59 -5.48 14.89
CA MET A 14 -40.52 -6.51 14.77
C MET A 14 -39.93 -6.71 13.37
N THR A 15 -40.23 -5.82 12.41
CA THR A 15 -39.69 -6.01 11.04
C THR A 15 -38.63 -4.97 10.60
N THR A 16 -38.04 -4.22 11.52
CA THR A 16 -37.01 -3.22 11.15
C THR A 16 -35.65 -3.43 11.83
N LYS A 17 -35.27 -4.67 12.13
CA LYS A 17 -33.91 -4.97 12.66
C LYS A 17 -33.12 -5.96 11.81
N SER A 18 -33.29 -5.99 10.50
CA SER A 18 -32.51 -6.89 9.65
C SER A 18 -31.66 -6.20 8.57
N LEU A 19 -31.42 -4.90 8.65
CA LEU A 19 -30.63 -4.20 7.62
C LEU A 19 -29.30 -3.61 8.09
N PHE A 20 -28.87 -3.86 9.34
CA PHE A 20 -27.59 -3.34 9.85
C PHE A 20 -26.67 -4.41 10.46
N ALA A 21 -26.89 -5.68 10.20
CA ALA A 21 -26.13 -6.77 10.81
C ALA A 21 -24.94 -7.28 9.96
N GLN A 22 -24.66 -6.68 8.80
CA GLN A 22 -23.63 -7.19 7.90
C GLN A 22 -22.28 -6.45 7.99
N ASP A 23 -22.22 -5.29 8.63
CA ASP A 23 -21.00 -4.48 8.69
C ASP A 23 -20.19 -4.60 10.00
N ASN A 24 -20.58 -5.49 10.93
CA ASN A 24 -19.93 -5.54 12.25
C ASN A 24 -19.28 -6.89 12.59
N THR A 25 -19.11 -7.77 11.61
CA THR A 25 -18.42 -9.05 11.81
C THR A 25 -16.96 -8.96 11.41
N VAL A 26 -16.13 -9.59 12.23
CA VAL A 26 -14.67 -9.68 12.03
C VAL A 26 -14.23 -11.15 12.06
N TRP A 27 -13.00 -11.37 11.68
CA TRP A 27 -12.39 -12.68 11.58
C TRP A 27 -11.14 -12.73 12.47
N VAL A 28 -10.78 -13.89 12.97
CA VAL A 28 -9.48 -14.11 13.60
C VAL A 28 -8.58 -14.78 12.57
N GLN A 29 -7.73 -14.00 11.91
CA GLN A 29 -6.75 -14.54 10.97
C GLN A 29 -5.64 -15.25 11.74
N ILE A 30 -5.44 -16.54 11.43
CA ILE A 30 -4.50 -17.40 12.15
C ILE A 30 -3.24 -17.69 11.34
N GLU A 31 -3.34 -17.77 10.03
CA GLU A 31 -2.20 -17.94 9.13
C GLU A 31 -2.46 -17.28 7.79
N ALA A 32 -1.39 -17.02 7.05
CA ALA A 32 -1.42 -16.71 5.63
C ALA A 32 -0.37 -17.56 4.91
N GLN A 33 -0.75 -18.12 3.76
CA GLN A 33 0.10 -19.02 2.98
C GLN A 33 0.28 -18.44 1.57
N PRO A 34 1.45 -18.60 0.96
CA PRO A 34 1.72 -18.08 -0.37
C PRO A 34 1.06 -18.90 -1.49
N THR A 35 0.59 -20.11 -1.21
CA THR A 35 -0.05 -20.98 -2.20
C THR A 35 -1.37 -21.54 -1.70
N LEU A 36 -2.32 -21.72 -2.62
CA LEU A 36 -3.62 -22.32 -2.31
C LEU A 36 -3.49 -23.74 -1.74
N SER A 37 -2.56 -24.55 -2.26
CA SER A 37 -2.34 -25.91 -1.77
C SER A 37 -1.93 -25.92 -0.30
N GLN A 38 -0.96 -25.10 0.09
CA GLN A 38 -0.53 -24.98 1.48
C GLN A 38 -1.66 -24.46 2.37
N ALA A 39 -2.41 -23.45 1.91
CA ALA A 39 -3.54 -22.91 2.65
C ALA A 39 -4.66 -23.93 2.84
N LEU A 40 -4.95 -24.76 1.83
CA LEU A 40 -5.90 -25.88 1.94
C LEU A 40 -5.45 -26.94 2.95
N ASP A 41 -4.17 -27.30 2.95
CA ASP A 41 -3.64 -28.26 3.90
C ASP A 41 -3.68 -27.71 5.34
N ARG A 42 -3.36 -26.42 5.51
CA ARG A 42 -3.47 -25.74 6.81
C ARG A 42 -4.92 -25.60 7.26
N ALA A 43 -5.84 -25.21 6.38
CA ALA A 43 -7.27 -25.10 6.67
C ALA A 43 -7.85 -26.46 7.13
N ARG A 44 -7.49 -27.56 6.45
CA ARG A 44 -7.89 -28.92 6.86
C ARG A 44 -7.32 -29.31 8.22
N ALA A 45 -6.04 -29.01 8.46
CA ALA A 45 -5.40 -29.32 9.74
C ALA A 45 -6.08 -28.58 10.91
N TYR A 46 -6.38 -27.28 10.72
CA TYR A 46 -7.10 -26.51 11.74
C TYR A 46 -8.56 -26.94 11.89
N ALA A 47 -9.26 -27.23 10.80
CA ALA A 47 -10.66 -27.69 10.84
C ALA A 47 -10.84 -29.05 11.57
N GLY A 48 -9.77 -29.83 11.69
CA GLY A 48 -9.76 -31.05 12.53
C GLY A 48 -9.71 -30.78 14.04
N GLN A 49 -9.39 -29.55 14.45
CA GLN A 49 -9.16 -29.20 15.87
C GLN A 49 -9.98 -27.97 16.32
N LEU A 50 -10.32 -27.08 15.40
CA LEU A 50 -11.01 -25.83 15.68
C LEU A 50 -12.33 -25.77 14.89
N GLN A 51 -13.30 -25.04 15.45
CA GLN A 51 -14.55 -24.73 14.76
C GLN A 51 -14.40 -23.42 13.93
N ASP A 52 -15.33 -23.22 13.01
CA ASP A 52 -15.47 -21.99 12.22
C ASP A 52 -14.22 -21.63 11.39
N VAL A 53 -13.46 -22.64 10.97
CA VAL A 53 -12.27 -22.45 10.11
C VAL A 53 -12.72 -22.11 8.70
N ASN A 54 -12.21 -21.00 8.18
CA ASN A 54 -12.46 -20.50 6.83
C ASN A 54 -11.14 -20.19 6.13
N GLY A 55 -11.15 -20.24 4.80
CA GLY A 55 -10.02 -19.87 3.96
C GLY A 55 -10.41 -18.83 2.93
N PHE A 56 -9.61 -17.78 2.79
CA PHE A 56 -9.87 -16.65 1.92
C PHE A 56 -8.67 -16.29 1.06
N VAL A 57 -8.93 -15.92 -0.18
CA VAL A 57 -7.94 -15.23 -1.00
C VAL A 57 -7.79 -13.80 -0.47
N MET A 58 -6.55 -13.35 -0.36
CA MET A 58 -6.22 -12.00 0.06
C MET A 58 -5.74 -11.16 -1.13
N PRO A 59 -5.92 -9.83 -1.10
CA PRO A 59 -5.25 -8.94 -2.03
C PRO A 59 -3.73 -9.23 -2.04
N GLY A 60 -3.16 -9.37 -3.25
CA GLY A 60 -1.74 -9.71 -3.37
C GLY A 60 -1.45 -11.21 -3.52
N GLY A 61 -2.48 -12.06 -3.68
CA GLY A 61 -2.32 -13.47 -4.02
C GLY A 61 -1.93 -14.38 -2.86
N TRP A 62 -2.09 -13.92 -1.62
CA TRP A 62 -1.96 -14.73 -0.42
C TRP A 62 -3.28 -15.41 -0.06
N TYR A 63 -3.19 -16.47 0.72
CA TYR A 63 -4.31 -17.29 1.13
C TYR A 63 -4.36 -17.33 2.65
N ALA A 64 -5.35 -16.62 3.23
CA ALA A 64 -5.55 -16.58 4.67
C ALA A 64 -6.34 -17.79 5.14
N VAL A 65 -5.97 -18.30 6.31
CA VAL A 65 -6.81 -19.17 7.14
C VAL A 65 -7.30 -18.35 8.33
N ALA A 66 -8.61 -18.29 8.53
CA ALA A 66 -9.25 -17.46 9.54
C ALA A 66 -10.40 -18.20 10.24
N LEU A 67 -10.70 -17.80 11.47
CA LEU A 67 -11.86 -18.28 12.24
C LEU A 67 -12.96 -17.24 12.22
N GLY A 68 -14.20 -17.66 12.19
CA GLY A 68 -15.36 -16.77 12.22
C GLY A 68 -16.40 -17.04 11.12
N PRO A 69 -17.33 -16.09 10.84
CA PRO A 69 -17.33 -14.69 11.34
C PRO A 69 -17.82 -14.53 12.78
N TYR A 70 -17.25 -13.59 13.51
CA TYR A 70 -17.61 -13.29 14.89
C TYR A 70 -17.98 -11.80 15.06
N LEU A 71 -18.73 -11.48 16.11
CA LEU A 71 -18.76 -10.12 16.61
C LEU A 71 -17.39 -9.74 17.19
N ARG A 72 -17.03 -8.47 17.21
CA ARG A 72 -15.69 -8.02 17.61
C ARG A 72 -15.28 -8.51 19.00
N ASP A 73 -16.18 -8.42 19.99
CA ASP A 73 -15.92 -8.83 21.37
C ASP A 73 -15.69 -10.35 21.47
N ASP A 74 -16.46 -11.13 20.69
CA ASP A 74 -16.30 -12.59 20.61
C ASP A 74 -14.99 -12.96 19.94
N ALA A 75 -14.61 -12.26 18.86
CA ALA A 75 -13.34 -12.46 18.18
C ALA A 75 -12.14 -12.20 19.11
N GLU A 76 -12.21 -11.14 19.93
CA GLU A 76 -11.18 -10.83 20.93
C GLU A 76 -11.08 -11.90 22.02
N GLN A 77 -12.20 -12.50 22.39
CA GLN A 77 -12.23 -13.61 23.35
C GLN A 77 -11.64 -14.87 22.72
N VAL A 78 -12.07 -15.26 21.52
CA VAL A 78 -11.57 -16.40 20.76
C VAL A 78 -10.05 -16.29 20.57
N LEU A 79 -9.57 -15.12 20.15
CA LEU A 79 -8.16 -14.84 19.96
C LEU A 79 -7.35 -15.03 21.24
N ARG A 80 -7.84 -14.56 22.39
CA ARG A 80 -7.16 -14.71 23.69
C ARG A 80 -7.11 -16.14 24.15
N VAL A 81 -8.24 -16.85 24.07
CA VAL A 81 -8.37 -18.23 24.55
C VAL A 81 -7.47 -19.16 23.74
N TYR A 82 -7.60 -19.15 22.42
CA TYR A 82 -6.85 -20.07 21.56
C TYR A 82 -5.34 -19.77 21.51
N ARG A 83 -4.94 -18.49 21.70
CA ARG A 83 -3.53 -18.16 21.90
C ARG A 83 -2.99 -18.70 23.23
N ALA A 84 -3.76 -18.61 24.31
CA ALA A 84 -3.36 -19.11 25.62
C ALA A 84 -3.25 -20.63 25.65
N GLU A 85 -4.11 -21.31 24.92
CA GLU A 85 -4.10 -22.77 24.76
C GLU A 85 -3.02 -23.23 23.76
N GLY A 86 -2.42 -22.34 23.00
CA GLY A 86 -1.47 -22.70 21.95
C GLY A 86 -2.11 -23.36 20.73
N SER A 87 -3.44 -23.26 20.59
CA SER A 87 -4.21 -23.84 19.47
C SER A 87 -4.07 -23.03 18.19
N ILE A 88 -3.66 -21.75 18.29
CA ILE A 88 -3.36 -20.87 17.15
C ILE A 88 -2.02 -20.16 17.35
N PRO A 89 -1.35 -19.68 16.29
CA PRO A 89 -0.11 -18.92 16.37
C PRO A 89 -0.24 -17.65 17.22
N ARG A 90 0.85 -17.25 17.87
CA ARG A 90 0.86 -16.06 18.74
C ARG A 90 0.68 -14.75 17.99
N ASP A 91 1.01 -14.72 16.72
CA ASP A 91 0.88 -13.61 15.79
C ASP A 91 -0.49 -13.53 15.08
N SER A 92 -1.43 -14.43 15.40
CA SER A 92 -2.81 -14.33 14.92
C SER A 92 -3.44 -13.00 15.32
N PHE A 93 -4.32 -12.43 14.51
CA PHE A 93 -4.91 -11.10 14.75
C PHE A 93 -6.35 -10.99 14.23
N ILE A 94 -7.05 -9.92 14.63
CA ILE A 94 -8.40 -9.64 14.15
C ILE A 94 -8.30 -8.96 12.79
N ALA A 95 -8.94 -9.57 11.79
CA ALA A 95 -9.04 -9.08 10.42
C ALA A 95 -10.49 -8.69 10.07
N TYR A 96 -10.65 -7.73 9.17
CA TYR A 96 -11.96 -7.30 8.67
C TYR A 96 -12.32 -8.04 7.38
N SER A 97 -13.62 -8.16 7.08
CA SER A 97 -14.08 -8.79 5.83
C SER A 97 -13.52 -8.12 4.58
N SER A 98 -13.22 -6.83 4.65
CA SER A 98 -12.57 -6.08 3.55
C SER A 98 -11.13 -6.52 3.23
N ASN A 99 -10.49 -7.28 4.11
CA ASN A 99 -9.15 -7.83 3.90
C ASN A 99 -9.17 -9.10 3.03
N PHE A 100 -10.35 -9.63 2.74
CA PHE A 100 -10.55 -10.89 2.05
C PHE A 100 -11.34 -10.69 0.75
N GLU A 101 -10.96 -11.43 -0.29
CA GLU A 101 -11.63 -11.37 -1.59
C GLU A 101 -12.63 -12.53 -1.73
N SER A 102 -12.17 -13.71 -2.12
CA SER A 102 -13.02 -14.87 -2.33
C SER A 102 -12.69 -15.99 -1.33
N GLN A 103 -13.73 -16.72 -0.91
CA GLN A 103 -13.57 -17.85 -0.02
C GLN A 103 -13.21 -19.11 -0.81
N PHE A 104 -12.15 -19.82 -0.39
CA PHE A 104 -11.74 -21.10 -0.96
C PHE A 104 -12.01 -22.29 -0.03
N TRP A 105 -12.28 -22.05 1.24
CA TRP A 105 -12.57 -23.10 2.24
C TRP A 105 -13.69 -22.66 3.20
N PRO A 106 -14.65 -23.54 3.56
CA PRO A 106 -14.82 -24.92 3.07
C PRO A 106 -15.21 -24.99 1.60
N VAL A 107 -14.84 -26.09 0.94
CA VAL A 107 -15.08 -26.29 -0.49
C VAL A 107 -16.58 -26.46 -0.72
N GLY A 108 -17.20 -25.58 -1.49
CA GLY A 108 -18.62 -25.66 -1.87
C GLY A 108 -19.53 -24.56 -1.33
N THR A 109 -19.03 -23.58 -0.57
CA THR A 109 -19.81 -22.44 -0.09
C THR A 109 -19.57 -21.19 -0.91
N ALA A 110 -20.05 -21.16 -2.15
CA ALA A 110 -20.28 -19.92 -2.86
C ALA A 110 -21.73 -19.48 -2.57
N GLY A 111 -21.88 -18.53 -1.65
CA GLY A 111 -23.14 -17.81 -1.42
C GLY A 111 -24.12 -18.50 -0.46
N VAL A 112 -24.14 -18.05 0.79
CA VAL A 112 -25.15 -18.43 1.77
C VAL A 112 -26.30 -17.43 1.72
N THR A 113 -27.49 -17.90 1.36
CA THR A 113 -28.74 -17.40 1.94
C THR A 113 -29.67 -18.56 2.27
N THR A 114 -29.88 -18.72 3.58
CA THR A 114 -31.06 -19.14 4.37
C THR A 114 -31.86 -20.39 4.02
N PRO A 115 -32.24 -21.17 5.02
CA PRO A 115 -32.87 -22.47 4.88
C PRO A 115 -34.39 -22.38 4.69
N ALA A 116 -34.91 -23.19 3.79
CA ALA A 116 -36.33 -23.59 3.81
C ALA A 116 -36.40 -25.10 3.62
N ALA A 117 -37.22 -25.72 4.43
CA ALA A 117 -37.44 -27.16 4.54
C ALA A 117 -38.16 -27.77 3.32
N PRO A 118 -38.17 -29.12 3.20
CA PRO A 118 -38.41 -29.81 1.96
C PRO A 118 -39.87 -30.09 1.65
N PRO A 119 -40.19 -30.41 0.40
CA PRO A 119 -40.74 -31.74 0.12
C PRO A 119 -40.28 -32.41 -1.18
N ALA A 120 -40.06 -33.69 -1.02
CA ALA A 120 -40.34 -34.84 -1.88
C ALA A 120 -40.16 -34.78 -3.42
N THR A 121 -39.19 -35.56 -3.86
CA THR A 121 -39.19 -36.58 -4.93
C THR A 121 -39.82 -36.22 -6.28
N GLU A 122 -38.97 -36.02 -7.25
CA GLU A 122 -39.17 -36.60 -8.59
C GLU A 122 -37.83 -36.86 -9.29
N THR A 123 -37.67 -38.10 -9.77
CA THR A 123 -36.46 -38.64 -10.36
C THR A 123 -36.34 -38.10 -11.80
N ALA A 124 -35.32 -37.29 -12.06
CA ALA A 124 -34.90 -36.94 -13.43
C ALA A 124 -33.44 -37.40 -13.66
N PRO A 125 -33.06 -37.75 -14.88
CA PRO A 125 -31.85 -38.52 -15.16
C PRO A 125 -30.58 -37.75 -14.81
N LYS A 126 -29.61 -38.48 -14.23
CA LYS A 126 -28.26 -38.01 -13.89
C LYS A 126 -27.57 -37.38 -15.11
N PRO A 127 -27.22 -36.09 -15.04
CA PRO A 127 -26.34 -35.51 -16.04
C PRO A 127 -24.98 -36.20 -16.00
N GLU A 128 -24.46 -36.61 -17.16
CA GLU A 128 -23.06 -37.00 -17.28
C GLU A 128 -22.15 -35.92 -16.77
N PRO A 129 -21.04 -36.27 -16.06
CA PRO A 129 -20.09 -35.29 -15.61
C PRO A 129 -19.52 -34.56 -16.82
N GLN A 130 -19.83 -33.26 -16.96
CA GLN A 130 -19.09 -32.41 -17.88
C GLN A 130 -17.62 -32.41 -17.44
N PRO A 131 -16.67 -32.52 -18.37
CA PRO A 131 -15.26 -32.41 -18.04
C PRO A 131 -15.04 -31.05 -17.32
N VAL A 132 -14.55 -31.10 -16.10
CA VAL A 132 -14.01 -29.92 -15.44
C VAL A 132 -12.92 -29.42 -16.37
N ALA A 133 -13.08 -28.23 -16.95
CA ALA A 133 -12.05 -27.63 -17.78
C ALA A 133 -10.78 -27.55 -16.92
N GLU A 134 -9.75 -28.32 -17.31
CA GLU A 134 -8.41 -28.12 -16.76
C GLU A 134 -8.04 -26.66 -16.96
N PRO A 135 -7.40 -26.00 -15.98
CA PRO A 135 -6.93 -24.63 -16.14
C PRO A 135 -6.08 -24.56 -17.41
N GLU A 136 -6.51 -23.75 -18.37
CA GLU A 136 -5.76 -23.57 -19.61
C GLU A 136 -4.38 -22.98 -19.25
N ILE A 137 -3.35 -23.81 -19.39
CA ILE A 137 -1.96 -23.38 -19.23
C ILE A 137 -1.67 -22.41 -20.38
N ARG A 138 -1.27 -21.19 -20.04
CA ARG A 138 -0.90 -20.17 -21.03
C ARG A 138 0.30 -20.65 -21.85
N GLN A 139 0.14 -20.61 -23.17
CA GLN A 139 1.22 -21.02 -24.08
C GLN A 139 2.39 -20.04 -23.98
N PRO A 140 3.63 -20.51 -23.76
CA PRO A 140 4.79 -19.64 -23.75
C PRO A 140 5.12 -19.15 -25.16
N ASP A 141 5.68 -17.96 -25.27
CA ASP A 141 6.16 -17.32 -26.51
C ASP A 141 7.46 -17.94 -27.05
N GLU A 142 8.20 -18.64 -26.22
CA GLU A 142 9.46 -19.31 -26.55
C GLU A 142 9.47 -20.75 -26.06
N THR A 143 10.17 -21.63 -26.73
CA THR A 143 10.52 -22.95 -26.19
C THR A 143 11.54 -22.82 -25.05
N ILE A 144 11.62 -23.83 -24.17
CA ILE A 144 12.61 -23.84 -23.07
C ILE A 144 14.05 -23.66 -23.59
N ARG A 145 14.37 -24.15 -24.76
CA ARG A 145 15.70 -23.99 -25.36
C ARG A 145 15.96 -22.54 -25.78
N GLU A 146 14.99 -21.90 -26.40
CA GLU A 146 15.07 -20.48 -26.77
C GLU A 146 15.11 -19.58 -25.54
N ALA A 147 14.27 -19.84 -24.55
CA ALA A 147 14.26 -19.13 -23.28
C ALA A 147 15.61 -19.22 -22.53
N ARG A 148 16.28 -20.39 -22.56
CA ARG A 148 17.64 -20.53 -22.02
C ARG A 148 18.68 -19.75 -22.82
N ALA A 149 18.53 -19.70 -24.14
CA ALA A 149 19.44 -18.93 -24.99
C ALA A 149 19.27 -17.44 -24.77
N SER A 150 18.02 -16.94 -24.72
CA SER A 150 17.73 -15.53 -24.43
C SER A 150 18.14 -15.12 -23.02
N GLU A 151 17.99 -16.01 -22.03
CA GLU A 151 18.46 -15.80 -20.66
C GLU A 151 19.99 -15.74 -20.57
N ALA A 152 20.70 -16.60 -21.32
CA ALA A 152 22.16 -16.61 -21.34
C ALA A 152 22.75 -15.31 -21.91
N ALA A 153 22.02 -14.65 -22.80
CA ALA A 153 22.42 -13.37 -23.39
C ALA A 153 22.25 -12.18 -22.41
N LEU A 154 21.52 -12.34 -21.30
CA LEU A 154 21.36 -11.29 -20.31
C LEU A 154 22.68 -10.95 -19.63
N THR A 155 22.94 -9.66 -19.49
CA THR A 155 24.04 -9.13 -18.67
C THR A 155 23.84 -9.47 -17.20
N ARG A 156 24.88 -9.30 -16.39
CA ARG A 156 24.77 -9.52 -14.94
C ARG A 156 23.79 -8.56 -14.27
N ASP A 157 23.72 -7.34 -14.76
CA ASP A 157 22.81 -6.33 -14.17
C ASP A 157 21.36 -6.60 -14.55
N GLU A 158 21.05 -6.99 -15.78
CA GLU A 158 19.71 -7.45 -16.17
C GLU A 158 19.28 -8.68 -15.37
N LYS A 159 20.22 -9.60 -15.06
CA LYS A 159 19.94 -10.73 -14.18
C LYS A 159 19.61 -10.31 -12.75
N LYS A 160 20.30 -9.31 -12.21
CA LYS A 160 19.97 -8.72 -10.90
C LYS A 160 18.62 -8.01 -10.93
N ASP A 161 18.31 -7.32 -12.02
CA ASP A 161 17.01 -6.66 -12.17
C ASP A 161 15.88 -7.68 -12.15
N LEU A 162 16.02 -8.80 -12.85
CA LEU A 162 15.03 -9.87 -12.78
C LEU A 162 14.90 -10.45 -11.35
N GLN A 163 16.00 -10.63 -10.61
CA GLN A 163 15.94 -11.05 -9.20
C GLN A 163 15.20 -10.00 -8.33
N ARG A 164 15.41 -8.69 -8.57
CA ARG A 164 14.66 -7.61 -7.89
C ARG A 164 13.17 -7.65 -8.22
N LEU A 165 12.82 -7.89 -9.48
CA LEU A 165 11.43 -8.03 -9.92
C LEU A 165 10.74 -9.22 -9.24
N LEU A 166 11.42 -10.37 -9.19
CA LEU A 166 10.91 -11.56 -8.49
C LEU A 166 10.82 -11.33 -6.97
N GLN A 167 11.76 -10.59 -6.38
CA GLN A 167 11.72 -10.20 -4.96
C GLN A 167 10.54 -9.27 -4.68
N TRP A 168 10.33 -8.28 -5.53
CA TRP A 168 9.18 -7.41 -5.46
C TRP A 168 7.86 -8.19 -5.57
N ALA A 169 7.77 -9.14 -6.50
CA ALA A 169 6.58 -9.97 -6.69
C ALA A 169 6.39 -11.01 -5.55
N GLY A 170 7.26 -11.03 -4.54
CA GLY A 170 7.16 -11.90 -3.37
C GLY A 170 7.68 -13.33 -3.56
N PHE A 171 8.28 -13.64 -4.71
CA PHE A 171 8.76 -15.00 -5.02
C PHE A 171 10.24 -15.23 -4.69
N TYR A 172 11.05 -14.17 -4.48
CA TYR A 172 12.49 -14.27 -4.24
C TYR A 172 12.91 -13.57 -2.95
N ASN A 173 13.65 -14.25 -2.09
CA ASN A 173 14.09 -13.72 -0.79
C ASN A 173 15.59 -13.90 -0.51
N SER A 174 16.37 -14.19 -1.56
CA SER A 174 17.81 -14.38 -1.45
C SER A 174 18.60 -13.16 -1.96
N SER A 175 19.92 -13.24 -1.95
CA SER A 175 20.81 -12.16 -2.38
C SER A 175 20.65 -11.83 -3.87
N ILE A 176 20.65 -10.55 -4.20
CA ILE A 176 20.61 -10.03 -5.57
C ILE A 176 22.06 -10.02 -6.13
N ASP A 177 22.48 -11.11 -6.72
CA ASP A 177 23.88 -11.30 -7.18
C ASP A 177 24.03 -11.47 -8.70
N GLY A 178 22.91 -11.62 -9.41
CA GLY A 178 22.86 -11.89 -10.85
C GLY A 178 23.19 -13.35 -11.20
N SER A 179 23.14 -14.27 -10.22
CA SER A 179 23.37 -15.70 -10.41
C SER A 179 22.05 -16.47 -10.32
N TYR A 180 21.74 -17.26 -11.33
CA TYR A 180 20.50 -18.04 -11.36
C TYR A 180 20.74 -19.46 -10.85
N GLY A 181 20.89 -19.57 -9.52
CA GLY A 181 21.00 -20.84 -8.81
C GLY A 181 19.63 -21.49 -8.56
N ARG A 182 19.64 -22.55 -7.74
CA ARG A 182 18.41 -23.31 -7.40
C ARG A 182 17.31 -22.42 -6.83
N GLY A 183 17.65 -21.47 -5.96
CA GLY A 183 16.69 -20.55 -5.37
C GLY A 183 16.01 -19.65 -6.41
N THR A 184 16.79 -19.03 -7.29
CA THR A 184 16.25 -18.20 -8.37
C THR A 184 15.35 -19.01 -9.32
N ARG A 185 15.76 -20.26 -9.64
CA ARG A 185 14.96 -21.16 -10.48
C ARG A 185 13.62 -21.53 -9.84
N ALA A 186 13.62 -21.81 -8.53
CA ALA A 186 12.41 -22.08 -7.78
C ALA A 186 11.47 -20.85 -7.76
N SER A 187 12.03 -19.64 -7.62
CA SER A 187 11.26 -18.40 -7.66
C SER A 187 10.63 -18.12 -9.02
N MET A 188 11.39 -18.36 -10.10
CA MET A 188 10.84 -18.26 -11.48
C MET A 188 9.71 -19.26 -11.69
N SER A 189 9.88 -20.51 -11.23
CA SER A 189 8.87 -21.56 -11.31
C SER A 189 7.59 -21.18 -10.55
N ALA A 190 7.74 -20.66 -9.33
CA ALA A 190 6.61 -20.23 -8.52
C ALA A 190 5.85 -19.04 -9.14
N TRP A 191 6.58 -18.07 -9.72
CA TRP A 191 5.94 -16.97 -10.43
C TRP A 191 5.22 -17.45 -11.69
N GLN A 192 5.81 -18.39 -12.45
CA GLN A 192 5.19 -18.99 -13.63
C GLN A 192 3.87 -19.69 -13.26
N GLU A 193 3.89 -20.51 -12.21
CA GLU A 193 2.71 -21.22 -11.71
C GLU A 193 1.59 -20.23 -11.30
N ALA A 194 1.94 -19.19 -10.53
CA ALA A 194 1.01 -18.15 -10.08
C ALA A 194 0.39 -17.35 -11.25
N ASN A 195 1.07 -17.27 -12.39
CA ASN A 195 0.60 -16.56 -13.58
C ASN A 195 0.01 -17.50 -14.66
N GLY A 196 -0.21 -18.79 -14.34
CA GLY A 196 -0.84 -19.76 -15.22
C GLY A 196 0.08 -20.28 -16.33
N TYR A 197 1.39 -20.21 -16.15
CA TYR A 197 2.38 -20.79 -17.04
C TYR A 197 2.90 -22.14 -16.52
N GLU A 198 3.44 -22.96 -17.41
CA GLU A 198 4.17 -24.14 -17.01
C GLU A 198 5.40 -23.78 -16.15
N PRO A 199 5.57 -24.36 -14.95
CA PRO A 199 6.62 -23.99 -14.00
C PRO A 199 8.00 -24.55 -14.37
N THR A 200 8.60 -24.09 -15.45
CA THR A 200 9.87 -24.57 -16.01
C THR A 200 11.10 -24.08 -15.24
N GLY A 201 10.96 -23.00 -14.46
CA GLY A 201 12.09 -22.32 -13.79
C GLY A 201 13.02 -21.58 -14.74
N VAL A 202 12.62 -21.40 -16.00
CA VAL A 202 13.34 -20.60 -17.01
C VAL A 202 12.31 -19.67 -17.65
N MET A 203 12.42 -18.38 -17.40
CA MET A 203 11.46 -17.40 -17.92
C MET A 203 11.77 -17.06 -19.38
N THR A 204 10.72 -17.07 -20.20
CA THR A 204 10.79 -16.59 -21.58
C THR A 204 10.95 -15.08 -21.65
N THR A 205 11.27 -14.53 -22.81
CA THR A 205 11.33 -13.09 -23.03
C THR A 205 9.99 -12.42 -22.74
N GLY A 206 8.88 -13.02 -23.15
CA GLY A 206 7.53 -12.52 -22.87
C GLY A 206 7.18 -12.55 -21.38
N GLN A 207 7.53 -13.63 -20.69
CA GLN A 207 7.32 -13.74 -19.25
C GLN A 207 8.15 -12.71 -18.44
N ARG A 208 9.40 -12.45 -18.84
CA ARG A 208 10.20 -11.39 -18.24
C ARG A 208 9.60 -10.00 -18.48
N ALA A 209 9.10 -9.77 -19.70
CA ALA A 209 8.41 -8.53 -20.04
C ALA A 209 7.09 -8.38 -19.25
N GLU A 210 6.32 -9.45 -19.05
CA GLU A 210 5.11 -9.45 -18.25
C GLU A 210 5.40 -9.12 -16.77
N LEU A 211 6.39 -9.76 -16.17
CA LEU A 211 6.82 -9.46 -14.80
C LEU A 211 7.27 -7.98 -14.66
N LEU A 212 8.01 -7.46 -15.63
CA LEU A 212 8.38 -6.06 -15.67
C LEU A 212 7.15 -5.15 -15.84
N ALA A 213 6.19 -5.54 -16.66
CA ALA A 213 4.93 -4.80 -16.82
C ALA A 213 4.10 -4.80 -15.54
N GLN A 214 4.00 -5.93 -14.83
CA GLN A 214 3.37 -6.00 -13.51
C GLN A 214 4.07 -5.06 -12.52
N TYR A 215 5.39 -5.09 -12.52
CA TYR A 215 6.21 -4.18 -11.70
C TYR A 215 5.92 -2.72 -12.02
N ASN A 216 5.83 -2.34 -13.28
CA ASN A 216 5.59 -0.96 -13.70
C ASN A 216 4.11 -0.54 -13.56
N ALA A 217 3.18 -1.51 -13.53
CA ALA A 217 1.74 -1.25 -13.44
C ALA A 217 1.35 -0.43 -12.18
N ILE A 218 2.11 -0.56 -11.10
CA ILE A 218 1.91 0.21 -9.86
C ILE A 218 2.03 1.72 -10.10
N LEU A 219 2.90 2.10 -11.04
CA LEU A 219 3.10 3.51 -11.41
C LEU A 219 2.22 3.94 -12.60
N ASN A 220 1.37 3.03 -13.13
CA ASN A 220 0.46 3.37 -14.21
C ASN A 220 -0.48 4.52 -13.80
N GLY A 221 -0.72 5.42 -14.72
CA GLY A 221 -1.55 6.60 -14.49
C GLY A 221 -0.83 7.75 -13.78
N LEU A 222 0.41 7.56 -13.32
CA LEU A 222 1.22 8.65 -12.76
C LEU A 222 1.91 9.50 -13.80
N ASP A 223 1.99 9.06 -15.06
CA ASP A 223 2.66 9.78 -16.15
C ASP A 223 4.01 10.35 -15.69
N LEU A 224 4.91 9.45 -15.29
CA LEU A 224 6.24 9.80 -14.78
C LEU A 224 7.09 10.37 -15.91
N GLN A 225 7.34 11.68 -15.86
CA GLN A 225 8.15 12.37 -16.85
C GLN A 225 9.35 13.06 -16.21
N THR A 226 10.51 12.97 -16.86
CA THR A 226 11.68 13.76 -16.48
C THR A 226 11.42 15.22 -16.83
N THR A 227 11.41 16.07 -15.80
CA THR A 227 11.16 17.50 -15.90
C THR A 227 12.39 18.25 -15.44
N ALA A 228 12.92 19.13 -16.30
CA ALA A 228 13.98 20.05 -15.97
C ALA A 228 13.38 21.45 -15.71
N ASP A 229 13.59 21.97 -14.51
CA ASP A 229 13.19 23.32 -14.14
C ASP A 229 14.44 24.19 -13.91
N SER A 230 14.78 24.99 -14.90
CA SER A 230 15.97 25.86 -14.85
C SER A 230 15.85 27.02 -13.84
N ARG A 231 14.63 27.42 -13.44
CA ARG A 231 14.43 28.39 -12.35
C ARG A 231 14.78 27.81 -11.00
N MET A 232 14.37 26.56 -10.77
CA MET A 232 14.70 25.82 -9.56
C MET A 232 16.12 25.24 -9.61
N GLY A 233 16.67 25.06 -10.81
CA GLY A 233 17.94 24.36 -11.02
C GLY A 233 17.86 22.87 -10.63
N ILE A 234 16.73 22.25 -10.93
CA ILE A 234 16.44 20.84 -10.60
C ILE A 234 15.92 20.12 -11.84
N GLU A 235 16.45 18.94 -12.09
CA GLU A 235 15.90 17.98 -13.03
C GLU A 235 15.54 16.70 -12.27
N MET A 236 14.33 16.18 -12.46
CA MET A 236 13.89 14.92 -11.87
C MET A 236 12.61 14.39 -12.50
N LYS A 237 12.30 13.13 -12.26
CA LYS A 237 11.00 12.55 -12.62
C LYS A 237 9.92 13.10 -11.70
N LEU A 238 8.83 13.57 -12.29
CA LEU A 238 7.63 14.02 -11.58
C LEU A 238 6.41 13.23 -12.05
N PRO A 239 5.46 12.90 -11.14
CA PRO A 239 4.24 12.17 -11.48
C PRO A 239 3.17 13.11 -12.06
N LEU A 240 3.35 13.58 -13.31
CA LEU A 240 2.49 14.60 -13.92
C LEU A 240 1.04 14.14 -14.15
N GLY A 241 0.77 12.85 -14.13
CA GLY A 241 -0.60 12.31 -14.08
C GLY A 241 -1.30 12.53 -12.72
N ALA A 242 -0.54 12.67 -11.63
CA ALA A 242 -1.07 12.88 -10.29
C ALA A 242 -0.97 14.33 -9.83
N VAL A 243 0.05 15.09 -10.28
CA VAL A 243 0.25 16.49 -9.90
C VAL A 243 0.51 17.36 -11.12
N LYS A 244 0.17 18.64 -11.01
CA LYS A 244 0.45 19.68 -12.02
C LYS A 244 1.14 20.86 -11.36
N PHE A 245 2.00 21.56 -12.12
CA PHE A 245 2.59 22.80 -11.66
C PHE A 245 1.49 23.82 -11.33
N ASP A 246 1.65 24.49 -10.21
CA ASP A 246 0.75 25.53 -9.72
C ASP A 246 1.44 26.91 -9.72
N LYS A 247 2.47 27.07 -8.89
CA LYS A 247 3.15 28.37 -8.75
C LYS A 247 4.58 28.22 -8.23
N TYR A 248 5.35 29.30 -8.38
CA TYR A 248 6.57 29.53 -7.62
C TYR A 248 6.27 30.42 -6.43
N GLU A 249 6.73 30.04 -5.25
CA GLU A 249 6.67 30.84 -4.02
C GLU A 249 7.87 30.45 -3.16
N ALA A 250 8.90 31.32 -3.20
CA ALA A 250 10.22 30.98 -2.66
C ALA A 250 10.14 30.48 -1.21
N PRO A 251 10.83 29.41 -0.84
CA PRO A 251 11.82 28.67 -1.64
C PRO A 251 11.27 27.51 -2.47
N PHE A 252 9.95 27.45 -2.72
CA PHE A 252 9.28 26.31 -3.33
C PHE A 252 8.75 26.56 -4.75
N ALA A 253 8.77 25.52 -5.58
CA ALA A 253 7.86 25.35 -6.69
C ALA A 253 6.78 24.34 -6.28
N HIS A 254 5.52 24.75 -6.39
CA HIS A 254 4.37 23.99 -5.96
C HIS A 254 3.78 23.18 -7.10
N PHE A 255 3.56 21.90 -6.86
CA PHE A 255 2.77 21.01 -7.72
C PHE A 255 1.61 20.47 -6.90
N THR A 256 0.39 20.69 -7.36
CA THR A 256 -0.86 20.34 -6.70
C THR A 256 -1.56 19.20 -7.43
N ALA A 257 -2.45 18.48 -6.73
CA ALA A 257 -3.14 17.32 -7.28
C ALA A 257 -3.93 17.64 -8.55
N THR A 258 -3.85 16.76 -9.55
CA THR A 258 -4.72 16.81 -10.75
C THR A 258 -6.13 16.26 -10.47
N GLY A 259 -6.29 15.48 -9.39
CA GLY A 259 -7.52 14.78 -9.00
C GLY A 259 -7.44 13.25 -9.14
N SER A 260 -6.51 12.72 -9.93
CA SER A 260 -6.30 11.27 -10.08
C SER A 260 -5.81 10.61 -8.78
N VAL A 261 -4.99 11.33 -8.00
CA VAL A 261 -4.55 10.95 -6.67
C VAL A 261 -4.88 12.12 -5.73
N PRO A 262 -5.99 12.07 -4.99
CA PRO A 262 -6.35 13.14 -4.07
C PRO A 262 -5.25 13.37 -3.03
N GLN A 263 -5.01 14.64 -2.68
CA GLN A 263 -3.98 15.06 -1.71
C GLN A 263 -2.52 14.88 -2.17
N ALA A 264 -2.26 14.30 -3.35
CA ALA A 264 -0.89 14.25 -3.89
C ALA A 264 -0.35 15.67 -4.09
N ARG A 265 0.86 15.93 -3.61
CA ARG A 265 1.59 17.18 -3.82
C ARG A 265 3.07 16.90 -3.99
N VAL A 266 3.73 17.72 -4.77
CA VAL A 266 5.18 17.77 -4.82
C VAL A 266 5.61 19.23 -4.63
N LEU A 267 6.61 19.44 -3.80
CA LEU A 267 7.30 20.72 -3.68
C LEU A 267 8.74 20.49 -4.13
N LEU A 268 9.21 21.28 -5.09
CA LEU A 268 10.65 21.40 -5.33
C LEU A 268 11.20 22.50 -4.44
N ILE A 269 12.36 22.29 -3.88
CA ILE A 269 13.03 23.22 -2.94
C ILE A 269 14.27 23.77 -3.61
N SER A 270 14.39 25.09 -3.70
CA SER A 270 15.57 25.74 -4.25
C SER A 270 15.77 27.13 -3.64
N GLN A 271 16.90 27.34 -2.99
CA GLN A 271 17.32 28.65 -2.48
C GLN A 271 18.82 28.71 -2.33
N THR A 272 19.34 29.94 -2.30
CA THR A 272 20.71 30.19 -1.85
C THR A 272 20.77 30.12 -0.33
N GLY A 273 21.92 29.76 0.22
CA GLY A 273 22.10 29.77 1.67
C GLY A 273 23.30 28.95 2.12
N ASP A 274 23.45 28.92 3.43
CA ASP A 274 24.46 28.19 4.15
C ASP A 274 23.82 27.10 5.03
N ARG A 275 24.61 26.53 5.94
CA ARG A 275 24.13 25.51 6.88
C ARG A 275 23.06 26.05 7.82
N ASN A 276 23.15 27.32 8.24
CA ASN A 276 22.12 27.92 9.10
C ASN A 276 20.79 28.07 8.35
N THR A 277 20.87 28.43 7.08
CA THR A 277 19.69 28.48 6.19
C THR A 277 19.06 27.09 6.00
N LEU A 278 19.88 26.04 5.85
CA LEU A 278 19.41 24.66 5.74
C LEU A 278 18.69 24.22 7.04
N TYR A 279 19.25 24.55 8.19
CA TYR A 279 18.68 24.22 9.50
C TYR A 279 17.38 24.98 9.76
N GLY A 280 17.35 26.28 9.40
CA GLY A 280 16.11 27.07 9.45
C GLY A 280 15.01 26.49 8.55
N LEU A 281 15.36 26.00 7.36
CA LEU A 281 14.41 25.33 6.49
C LEU A 281 13.91 24.02 7.12
N TYR A 282 14.82 23.20 7.71
CA TYR A 282 14.45 22.00 8.43
C TYR A 282 13.44 22.27 9.55
N ASP A 283 13.66 23.32 10.35
CA ASP A 283 12.77 23.69 11.46
C ASP A 283 11.40 24.17 10.93
N ILE A 284 11.40 25.04 9.91
CA ILE A 284 10.16 25.55 9.30
C ILE A 284 9.34 24.39 8.70
N MET A 285 9.97 23.48 7.96
CA MET A 285 9.25 22.35 7.35
C MET A 285 8.46 21.53 8.36
N GLN A 286 8.97 21.41 9.59
CA GLN A 286 8.30 20.66 10.66
C GLN A 286 7.05 21.36 11.20
N THR A 287 6.89 22.65 10.99
CA THR A 287 5.70 23.42 11.42
C THR A 287 4.55 23.35 10.41
N LEU A 288 4.82 22.92 9.19
CA LEU A 288 3.81 22.89 8.12
C LEU A 288 2.79 21.76 8.33
N GLU A 289 1.53 22.02 7.98
CA GLU A 289 0.46 21.01 8.06
C GLU A 289 0.71 19.81 7.15
N ILE A 290 1.36 20.03 6.01
CA ILE A 290 1.71 18.98 5.04
C ILE A 290 2.79 18.01 5.53
N VAL A 291 3.44 18.32 6.66
CA VAL A 291 4.45 17.46 7.29
C VAL A 291 3.91 16.95 8.62
N PRO A 292 3.25 15.79 8.67
CA PRO A 292 2.76 15.20 9.92
C PRO A 292 3.82 15.10 11.01
N LEU A 293 3.38 15.07 12.30
CA LEU A 293 4.30 15.14 13.45
C LEU A 293 5.09 13.85 13.68
N ASP A 294 4.48 12.71 13.39
CA ASP A 294 5.12 11.41 13.59
C ASP A 294 6.07 11.08 12.43
N GLY A 295 6.95 10.11 12.65
CA GLY A 295 7.90 9.61 11.67
C GLY A 295 9.33 10.12 11.84
N PRO A 296 10.28 9.53 11.12
CA PRO A 296 11.72 9.81 11.25
C PRO A 296 12.11 11.23 10.85
N ARG A 297 12.99 11.83 11.64
CA ARG A 297 13.58 13.15 11.39
C ARG A 297 15.10 13.04 11.52
N ASN A 298 15.81 13.40 10.45
CA ASN A 298 17.26 13.32 10.40
C ASN A 298 17.82 14.62 9.82
N LEU A 299 18.72 15.25 10.59
CA LEU A 299 19.49 16.41 10.17
C LEU A 299 20.96 16.04 10.32
N ASP A 300 21.70 16.00 9.23
CA ASP A 300 23.09 15.56 9.19
C ASP A 300 23.94 16.48 8.29
N GLY A 301 24.74 17.32 8.94
CA GLY A 301 25.68 18.22 8.26
C GLY A 301 25.02 19.10 7.22
N ASP A 302 25.23 18.74 5.97
CA ASP A 302 24.76 19.51 4.79
C ASP A 302 23.48 18.93 4.17
N SER A 303 22.76 18.07 4.92
CA SER A 303 21.52 17.46 4.42
C SER A 303 20.50 17.24 5.52
N PHE A 304 19.23 17.15 5.14
CA PHE A 304 18.19 16.62 6.03
C PHE A 304 17.21 15.74 5.28
N LYS A 305 16.55 14.86 6.07
CA LYS A 305 15.39 14.08 5.69
C LYS A 305 14.30 14.19 6.76
N LEU A 306 13.07 14.45 6.32
CA LEU A 306 11.89 14.48 7.17
C LEU A 306 10.88 13.49 6.59
N VAL A 307 10.42 12.56 7.39
CA VAL A 307 9.25 11.73 7.05
C VAL A 307 8.15 12.11 8.02
N GLY A 308 7.02 12.55 7.50
CA GLY A 308 5.83 12.83 8.30
C GLY A 308 4.80 11.73 8.04
N GLU A 309 4.41 11.00 9.08
CA GLU A 309 3.43 9.92 9.00
C GLU A 309 2.12 10.37 9.66
N GLY A 310 1.07 10.52 8.86
CA GLY A 310 -0.23 11.00 9.31
C GLY A 310 -1.37 10.08 8.91
N ALA A 311 -2.55 10.32 9.48
CA ALA A 311 -3.73 9.51 9.20
C ALA A 311 -4.26 9.64 7.76
N GLN A 312 -3.97 10.76 7.09
CA GLN A 312 -4.46 11.01 5.72
C GLN A 312 -3.34 11.04 4.70
N VAL A 313 -2.15 11.51 5.08
CA VAL A 313 -1.01 11.67 4.18
C VAL A 313 0.27 11.24 4.86
N VAL A 314 1.20 10.77 4.04
CA VAL A 314 2.61 10.61 4.39
C VAL A 314 3.40 11.61 3.55
N SER A 315 4.29 12.37 4.19
CA SER A 315 5.21 13.28 3.52
C SER A 315 6.63 12.78 3.61
N HIS A 316 7.39 12.99 2.54
CA HIS A 316 8.82 12.72 2.52
C HIS A 316 9.55 13.94 1.97
N THR A 317 10.32 14.60 2.80
CA THR A 317 11.15 15.75 2.42
C THR A 317 12.62 15.37 2.50
N GLN A 318 13.37 15.78 1.50
CA GLN A 318 14.84 15.74 1.52
C GLN A 318 15.41 16.99 0.90
N ALA A 319 16.47 17.52 1.47
CA ALA A 319 17.23 18.64 0.91
C ALA A 319 18.72 18.50 1.24
N THR A 320 19.55 19.05 0.35
CA THR A 320 21.00 19.07 0.51
C THR A 320 21.55 20.45 0.22
N LEU A 321 22.52 20.88 1.00
CA LEU A 321 23.35 22.07 0.75
C LEU A 321 24.57 21.65 -0.04
N LYS A 322 24.80 22.28 -1.17
CA LYS A 322 26.00 22.14 -1.98
C LYS A 322 26.27 23.43 -2.76
N ASP A 323 27.50 23.88 -2.76
CA ASP A 323 27.95 25.09 -3.50
C ASP A 323 27.10 26.33 -3.19
N GLY A 324 26.74 26.54 -1.88
CA GLY A 324 25.95 27.69 -1.42
C GLY A 324 24.48 27.65 -1.88
N GLN A 325 24.00 26.49 -2.33
CA GLN A 325 22.61 26.30 -2.77
C GLN A 325 21.99 25.11 -2.05
N ILE A 326 20.80 25.30 -1.51
CA ILE A 326 19.96 24.25 -0.91
C ILE A 326 18.95 23.80 -2.00
N LYS A 327 19.02 22.52 -2.37
CA LYS A 327 18.10 21.92 -3.32
C LYS A 327 17.55 20.62 -2.79
N GLY A 328 16.28 20.36 -3.08
CA GLY A 328 15.59 19.16 -2.61
C GLY A 328 14.16 19.10 -3.12
N PHE A 329 13.39 18.19 -2.53
CA PHE A 329 11.97 18.07 -2.81
C PHE A 329 11.21 17.50 -1.61
N THR A 330 9.88 17.72 -1.62
CA THR A 330 8.92 17.05 -0.75
C THR A 330 7.91 16.31 -1.61
N LEU A 331 7.68 15.04 -1.33
CA LEU A 331 6.56 14.26 -1.84
C LEU A 331 5.52 14.12 -0.72
N ILE A 332 4.29 14.53 -0.96
CA ILE A 332 3.13 14.30 -0.10
C ILE A 332 2.20 13.32 -0.83
N TRP A 333 1.84 12.22 -0.16
CA TRP A 333 1.06 11.14 -0.75
C TRP A 333 -0.01 10.65 0.21
N PRO A 334 -1.20 10.21 -0.26
CA PRO A 334 -2.22 9.66 0.62
C PRO A 334 -1.73 8.42 1.36
N THR A 335 -2.14 8.28 2.62
CA THR A 335 -1.93 7.06 3.41
C THR A 335 -2.73 5.90 2.82
N GLY A 336 -2.20 4.67 2.92
CA GLY A 336 -2.84 3.47 2.37
C GLY A 336 -2.39 3.12 0.95
N ASP A 337 -1.51 3.91 0.35
CA ASP A 337 -0.92 3.67 -0.98
C ASP A 337 0.63 3.60 -0.89
N GLU A 338 1.13 2.87 0.13
CA GLU A 338 2.55 2.81 0.48
C GLU A 338 3.41 2.24 -0.63
N GLU A 339 2.93 1.23 -1.35
CA GLU A 339 3.71 0.60 -2.41
C GLU A 339 3.96 1.59 -3.55
N ARG A 340 2.90 2.26 -4.03
CA ARG A 340 3.03 3.28 -5.08
C ARG A 340 3.88 4.45 -4.62
N ARG A 341 3.65 4.94 -3.40
CA ARG A 341 4.42 6.02 -2.79
C ARG A 341 5.91 5.68 -2.71
N THR A 342 6.24 4.50 -2.20
CA THR A 342 7.64 4.07 -2.00
C THR A 342 8.36 3.94 -3.34
N ARG A 343 7.70 3.40 -4.34
CA ARG A 343 8.26 3.27 -5.68
C ARG A 343 8.41 4.61 -6.38
N LEU A 344 7.37 5.45 -6.31
CA LEU A 344 7.43 6.82 -6.84
C LEU A 344 8.58 7.58 -6.19
N LEU A 345 8.72 7.51 -4.86
CA LEU A 345 9.80 8.14 -4.14
C LEU A 345 11.17 7.65 -4.61
N GLY A 346 11.34 6.33 -4.83
CA GLY A 346 12.56 5.76 -5.39
C GLY A 346 12.89 6.30 -6.78
N GLU A 347 11.90 6.40 -7.67
CA GLU A 347 12.06 7.00 -9.00
C GLU A 347 12.44 8.47 -8.93
N MET A 348 11.80 9.25 -8.05
CA MET A 348 12.10 10.66 -7.83
C MET A 348 13.53 10.84 -7.28
N GLN A 349 13.92 10.03 -6.30
CA GLN A 349 15.26 10.07 -5.69
C GLN A 349 16.37 9.71 -6.68
N SER A 350 16.18 8.63 -7.43
CA SER A 350 17.18 8.13 -8.38
C SER A 350 17.38 9.07 -9.59
N SER A 351 16.35 9.82 -9.95
CA SER A 351 16.38 10.76 -11.07
C SER A 351 16.73 12.19 -10.67
N PHE A 352 16.82 12.50 -9.38
CA PHE A 352 17.10 13.85 -8.89
C PHE A 352 18.50 14.32 -9.30
N ALA A 353 18.55 15.34 -10.11
CA ALA A 353 19.79 15.98 -10.55
C ALA A 353 19.75 17.48 -10.27
N ARG A 354 20.90 18.02 -9.87
CA ARG A 354 21.09 19.46 -9.72
C ARG A 354 21.61 20.01 -11.06
N ILE A 355 20.88 20.95 -11.63
CA ILE A 355 21.30 21.69 -12.82
C ILE A 355 21.49 23.15 -12.45
N ASP A 356 21.94 23.95 -13.39
CA ASP A 356 22.13 25.39 -13.19
C ASP A 356 20.80 26.08 -12.89
N GLY A 357 20.87 27.09 -12.02
CA GLY A 357 19.72 27.86 -11.58
C GLY A 357 19.44 27.73 -10.08
N VAL A 358 18.80 28.74 -9.52
CA VAL A 358 18.28 28.79 -8.16
C VAL A 358 17.10 29.74 -8.14
N LEU A 359 16.05 29.39 -7.41
CA LEU A 359 14.84 30.22 -7.38
C LEU A 359 15.14 31.60 -6.79
N ASP A 360 14.63 32.65 -7.47
CA ASP A 360 14.71 34.02 -6.98
C ASP A 360 13.98 34.12 -5.63
N PRO A 361 14.62 34.65 -4.58
CA PRO A 361 13.96 34.84 -3.28
C PRO A 361 12.72 35.74 -3.33
N ALA A 362 12.56 36.56 -4.35
CA ALA A 362 11.39 37.39 -4.58
C ALA A 362 10.27 36.66 -5.33
N ALA A 363 10.48 35.43 -5.79
CA ALA A 363 9.46 34.70 -6.51
C ALA A 363 8.23 34.45 -5.63
N GLY A 364 7.05 34.85 -6.10
CA GLY A 364 5.78 34.69 -5.42
C GLY A 364 5.56 35.57 -4.21
N SER A 365 6.44 36.57 -3.95
CA SER A 365 6.25 37.49 -2.84
C SER A 365 4.94 38.25 -3.02
N ASN A 366 3.94 37.92 -2.20
CA ASN A 366 2.68 38.63 -2.11
C ASN A 366 2.64 39.40 -0.79
N LEU A 367 2.47 40.72 -0.85
CA LEU A 367 2.39 41.59 0.33
C LEU A 367 1.15 41.32 1.20
N GLU A 368 0.21 40.55 0.69
CA GLU A 368 -1.03 40.14 1.41
C GLU A 368 -0.96 38.73 1.99
N GLN A 369 0.22 38.11 2.07
CA GLN A 369 0.35 36.77 2.64
C GLN A 369 -0.13 36.74 4.08
N ARG A 370 -1.00 35.79 4.40
CA ARG A 370 -1.56 35.64 5.74
C ARG A 370 -0.45 35.22 6.71
N VAL A 371 -0.55 35.71 7.97
CA VAL A 371 0.46 35.44 9.01
C VAL A 371 0.57 33.94 9.35
N ASP A 372 -0.47 33.15 9.08
CA ASP A 372 -0.53 31.72 9.29
C ASP A 372 -0.03 30.89 8.10
N LEU A 373 0.53 31.53 7.08
CA LEU A 373 1.11 30.89 5.90
C LEU A 373 2.62 31.12 5.82
N VAL A 374 3.34 30.08 5.44
CA VAL A 374 4.77 30.14 5.10
C VAL A 374 4.93 29.69 3.66
N ALA A 375 5.38 30.59 2.77
CA ALA A 375 5.53 30.30 1.36
C ALA A 375 4.28 29.63 0.76
N GLY A 376 3.07 30.16 1.06
CA GLY A 376 1.80 29.63 0.58
C GLY A 376 1.37 28.28 1.17
N LEU A 377 2.00 27.85 2.24
CA LEU A 377 1.69 26.61 2.97
C LEU A 377 1.13 26.92 4.36
N ASP A 378 0.09 26.18 4.74
CA ASP A 378 -0.53 26.34 6.05
C ASP A 378 0.42 25.88 7.17
N ILE A 379 0.54 26.74 8.20
CA ILE A 379 1.26 26.42 9.43
C ILE A 379 0.29 25.73 10.39
N ARG A 380 0.76 24.66 11.02
CA ARG A 380 -0.02 23.92 12.00
C ARG A 380 -0.38 24.81 13.17
N GLN A 381 -1.68 24.98 13.39
CA GLN A 381 -2.20 25.74 14.52
C GLN A 381 -2.24 24.88 15.79
N PRO A 382 -1.86 25.40 16.95
CA PRO A 382 -1.98 24.66 18.20
C PRO A 382 -3.46 24.40 18.51
N LYS A 383 -3.79 23.15 18.86
CA LYS A 383 -5.16 22.75 19.22
C LYS A 383 -5.68 23.43 20.50
N LEU A 384 -4.77 23.86 21.35
CA LEU A 384 -5.07 24.59 22.59
C LEU A 384 -4.07 25.72 22.74
N SER A 385 -4.58 26.94 22.89
CA SER A 385 -3.80 28.11 23.27
C SER A 385 -4.32 28.61 24.63
N ARG A 386 -3.44 28.82 25.56
CA ARG A 386 -3.76 29.39 26.89
C ARG A 386 -2.80 30.53 27.20
N SER A 387 -3.32 31.59 27.74
CA SER A 387 -2.50 32.67 28.28
C SER A 387 -1.99 32.28 29.66
N GLY A 388 -0.69 32.44 29.87
CA GLY A 388 -0.05 32.31 31.19
C GLY A 388 0.80 33.54 31.46
N PHE A 389 1.11 33.77 32.74
CA PHE A 389 2.05 34.80 33.17
C PHE A 389 3.02 34.20 34.20
N PHE A 390 4.24 34.69 34.18
CA PHE A 390 5.24 34.27 35.15
C PHE A 390 4.86 34.75 36.53
N VAL A 391 4.86 33.88 37.52
CA VAL A 391 4.55 34.19 38.92
C VAL A 391 5.80 34.44 39.74
N ASP A 392 6.97 34.08 39.23
CA ASP A 392 8.26 34.37 39.88
C ASP A 392 9.39 34.60 38.85
N SER A 393 10.55 35.03 39.36
CA SER A 393 11.74 35.27 38.54
C SER A 393 12.44 33.98 38.02
N LYS A 394 11.94 32.79 38.39
CA LYS A 394 12.46 31.48 37.94
C LYS A 394 11.69 30.92 36.75
N GLY A 395 10.70 31.64 36.27
CA GLY A 395 9.94 31.23 35.08
C GLY A 395 8.79 30.28 35.37
N THR A 396 8.28 30.20 36.59
CA THR A 396 7.07 29.45 36.92
C THR A 396 5.85 30.13 36.28
N VAL A 397 4.97 29.35 35.62
CA VAL A 397 3.78 29.79 34.88
C VAL A 397 2.52 29.25 35.53
#